data_c1f0768f762b91e86126d8893312e8d5
#
_entry.id   c1f0768f762b91e86126d8893312e8d5
#
_cell.length_a   1.000
_cell.length_b   1.000
_cell.length_c   1.000
_cell.angle_alpha   90.00
_cell.angle_beta   90.00
_cell.angle_gamma   90.00
#
_symmetry.space_group_name_H-M   'P 1'
#
loop_
_entity.id
_entity.type
_entity.pdbx_description
1 polymer ?
#
loop_
_entity_poly.entity_id
_entity_poly.type
_entity_poly.pdbx_seq_one_letter_code
_entity_poly.pdbx_strand_id
1 'polypeptide(L)'
;MRNDRARVSTTVLAAVMVVMAGTATQTARAQATQPPLYERLGGAYSIATVVDDFIERLLVNATLNANPAINEARTRVPKAGLKFYVTAMVCEVSGGPCKYTGRTMKESHHHLNINQAEWEAMVVDFKATLNKFHVPQREQQELITIVGSTKNDIVRSSSGGQH
;
A
#
# COMPACT_ATOMS: atom_id res chain seq x y z
N MET A 1 -5.80 81.03 58.42
CA MET A 1 -7.10 80.90 59.07
C MET A 1 -7.93 79.94 58.22
N ARG A 2 -8.53 78.99 58.90
CA ARG A 2 -9.54 78.01 58.44
C ARG A 2 -9.12 76.81 57.57
N ASN A 3 -9.11 75.73 58.31
CA ASN A 3 -9.16 74.34 57.86
C ASN A 3 -10.51 74.11 57.19
N ASP A 4 -10.53 73.32 56.12
CA ASP A 4 -11.65 72.47 55.85
C ASP A 4 -11.16 71.12 55.26
N ARG A 5 -11.35 70.10 56.05
CA ARG A 5 -11.05 68.71 55.74
C ARG A 5 -12.22 68.18 54.90
N ALA A 6 -11.99 67.89 53.66
CA ALA A 6 -12.97 67.11 52.85
C ALA A 6 -12.57 65.62 52.93
N ARG A 7 -13.51 64.82 53.42
CA ARG A 7 -13.42 63.38 53.56
C ARG A 7 -13.54 62.74 52.17
N VAL A 8 -12.53 61.98 51.80
CA VAL A 8 -12.59 61.15 50.60
C VAL A 8 -13.24 59.83 50.97
N SER A 9 -14.43 59.57 50.42
CA SER A 9 -15.19 58.34 50.56
C SER A 9 -14.63 57.28 49.63
N THR A 10 -14.07 56.23 50.19
CA THR A 10 -13.49 55.09 49.44
C THR A 10 -14.63 54.16 49.04
N THR A 11 -15.06 54.28 47.79
CA THR A 11 -16.02 53.32 47.22
C THR A 11 -15.24 52.10 46.71
N VAL A 12 -15.38 50.98 47.39
CA VAL A 12 -14.82 49.71 46.98
C VAL A 12 -15.70 49.12 45.88
N LEU A 13 -15.24 49.16 44.61
CA LEU A 13 -15.87 48.51 43.51
C LEU A 13 -15.45 47.05 43.49
N ALA A 14 -16.31 46.14 43.92
CA ALA A 14 -16.11 44.68 43.79
C ALA A 14 -16.31 44.30 42.32
N ALA A 15 -15.20 44.02 41.61
CA ALA A 15 -15.24 43.45 40.28
C ALA A 15 -15.54 41.94 40.36
N VAL A 16 -16.73 41.53 40.04
CA VAL A 16 -17.10 40.13 39.87
C VAL A 16 -16.54 39.65 38.56
N MET A 17 -15.44 38.88 38.61
CA MET A 17 -14.95 38.14 37.45
C MET A 17 -15.85 36.91 37.23
N VAL A 18 -16.69 36.94 36.22
CA VAL A 18 -17.38 35.78 35.68
C VAL A 18 -16.41 35.03 34.80
N VAL A 19 -15.81 33.94 35.36
CA VAL A 19 -15.03 32.98 34.56
C VAL A 19 -16.00 32.14 33.73
N MET A 20 -16.20 32.52 32.48
CA MET A 20 -16.88 31.68 31.49
C MET A 20 -15.94 30.51 31.17
N ALA A 21 -16.13 29.37 31.84
CA ALA A 21 -15.56 28.09 31.46
C ALA A 21 -16.21 27.64 30.14
N GLY A 22 -15.60 28.05 29.04
CA GLY A 22 -15.95 27.53 27.72
C GLY A 22 -15.61 26.06 27.65
N THR A 23 -16.61 25.18 27.80
CA THR A 23 -16.51 23.77 27.48
C THR A 23 -16.32 23.66 25.97
N ALA A 24 -15.05 23.58 25.51
CA ALA A 24 -14.72 23.17 24.15
C ALA A 24 -15.17 21.71 23.99
N THR A 25 -16.38 21.51 23.50
CA THR A 25 -16.80 20.23 22.97
C THR A 25 -15.94 19.95 21.74
N GLN A 26 -14.81 19.27 21.96
CA GLN A 26 -14.08 18.60 20.88
C GLN A 26 -15.01 17.52 20.36
N THR A 27 -15.73 17.85 19.29
CA THR A 27 -16.33 16.85 18.42
C THR A 27 -15.18 16.01 17.89
N ALA A 28 -14.94 14.86 18.51
CA ALA A 28 -14.09 13.81 17.94
C ALA A 28 -14.69 13.49 16.56
N ARG A 29 -14.11 14.10 15.54
CA ARG A 29 -14.42 13.77 14.15
C ARG A 29 -13.99 12.34 13.99
N ALA A 30 -14.95 11.42 14.00
CA ALA A 30 -14.70 10.02 13.68
C ALA A 30 -13.94 10.03 12.36
N GLN A 31 -12.65 9.69 12.39
CA GLN A 31 -11.88 9.46 11.19
C GLN A 31 -12.60 8.30 10.50
N ALA A 32 -13.30 8.60 9.43
CA ALA A 32 -13.89 7.59 8.59
C ALA A 32 -12.73 6.67 8.17
N THR A 33 -12.72 5.46 8.73
CA THR A 33 -11.75 4.43 8.33
C THR A 33 -11.95 4.22 6.85
N GLN A 34 -10.89 4.46 6.08
CA GLN A 34 -10.98 4.31 4.63
C GLN A 34 -11.30 2.84 4.29
N PRO A 35 -12.09 2.62 3.22
CA PRO A 35 -12.35 1.27 2.75
C PRO A 35 -11.04 0.50 2.50
N PRO A 36 -11.05 -0.83 2.68
CA PRO A 36 -9.92 -1.68 2.33
C PRO A 36 -9.41 -1.39 0.91
N LEU A 37 -8.12 -1.61 0.68
CA LEU A 37 -7.52 -1.43 -0.65
C LEU A 37 -8.29 -2.22 -1.72
N TYR A 38 -8.75 -3.43 -1.41
CA TYR A 38 -9.59 -4.27 -2.25
C TYR A 38 -10.81 -3.53 -2.82
N GLU A 39 -11.56 -2.83 -1.97
CA GLU A 39 -12.75 -2.07 -2.40
C GLU A 39 -12.35 -0.87 -3.27
N ARG A 40 -11.29 -0.17 -2.89
CA ARG A 40 -10.75 0.98 -3.64
C ARG A 40 -10.19 0.59 -5.01
N LEU A 41 -9.75 -0.67 -5.17
CA LEU A 41 -9.34 -1.25 -6.45
C LEU A 41 -10.53 -1.72 -7.32
N GLY A 42 -11.76 -1.66 -6.82
CA GLY A 42 -12.95 -2.08 -7.54
C GLY A 42 -13.26 -3.58 -7.44
N GLY A 43 -12.69 -4.28 -6.46
CA GLY A 43 -13.00 -5.67 -6.15
C GLY A 43 -12.33 -6.69 -7.08
N ALA A 44 -12.73 -7.94 -6.95
CA ALA A 44 -12.07 -9.10 -7.59
C ALA A 44 -12.01 -9.02 -9.12
N TYR A 45 -13.06 -8.54 -9.77
CA TYR A 45 -13.09 -8.44 -11.25
C TYR A 45 -12.11 -7.41 -11.78
N SER A 46 -12.04 -6.24 -11.15
CA SER A 46 -11.06 -5.20 -11.53
C SER A 46 -9.63 -5.67 -11.29
N ILE A 47 -9.38 -6.34 -10.16
CA ILE A 47 -8.08 -6.95 -9.85
C ILE A 47 -7.72 -7.99 -10.91
N ALA A 48 -8.64 -8.88 -11.28
CA ALA A 48 -8.40 -9.92 -12.29
C ALA A 48 -8.04 -9.31 -13.66
N THR A 49 -8.70 -8.22 -14.05
CA THR A 49 -8.42 -7.51 -15.31
C THR A 49 -7.01 -6.90 -15.31
N VAL A 50 -6.60 -6.28 -14.21
CA VAL A 50 -5.25 -5.73 -14.05
C VAL A 50 -4.20 -6.85 -14.04
N VAL A 51 -4.46 -7.93 -13.31
CA VAL A 51 -3.57 -9.11 -13.25
C VAL A 51 -3.43 -9.77 -14.62
N ASP A 52 -4.51 -9.83 -15.41
CA ASP A 52 -4.45 -10.37 -16.77
C ASP A 52 -3.42 -9.65 -17.61
N ASP A 53 -3.50 -8.32 -17.73
CA ASP A 53 -2.54 -7.50 -18.49
C ASP A 53 -1.12 -7.62 -17.91
N PHE A 54 -0.98 -7.59 -16.60
CA PHE A 54 0.32 -7.72 -15.94
C PHE A 54 1.02 -9.04 -16.31
N ILE A 55 0.32 -10.15 -16.21
CA ILE A 55 0.87 -11.47 -16.57
C ILE A 55 1.23 -11.53 -18.06
N GLU A 56 0.39 -11.00 -18.94
CA GLU A 56 0.72 -10.95 -20.38
C GLU A 56 2.01 -10.16 -20.64
N ARG A 57 2.25 -9.04 -19.95
CA ARG A 57 3.51 -8.28 -20.05
C ARG A 57 4.70 -9.11 -19.62
N LEU A 58 4.61 -9.76 -18.45
CA LEU A 58 5.69 -10.61 -17.96
C LEU A 58 6.05 -11.72 -18.95
N LEU A 59 5.05 -12.29 -19.64
CA LEU A 59 5.26 -13.38 -20.60
C LEU A 59 6.03 -12.96 -21.84
N VAL A 60 5.98 -11.69 -22.22
CA VAL A 60 6.69 -11.16 -23.41
C VAL A 60 7.92 -10.31 -23.05
N ASN A 61 8.20 -10.11 -21.75
CA ASN A 61 9.33 -9.30 -21.31
C ASN A 61 10.67 -9.98 -21.65
N ALA A 62 11.50 -9.30 -22.44
CA ALA A 62 12.76 -9.85 -22.95
C ALA A 62 13.76 -10.16 -21.82
N THR A 63 13.82 -9.31 -20.78
CA THR A 63 14.72 -9.52 -19.63
C THR A 63 14.34 -10.80 -18.86
N LEU A 64 13.03 -11.00 -18.62
CA LEU A 64 12.54 -12.22 -17.95
C LEU A 64 12.70 -13.45 -18.84
N ASN A 65 12.50 -13.31 -20.15
CA ASN A 65 12.63 -14.39 -21.12
C ASN A 65 14.08 -14.86 -21.31
N ALA A 66 15.06 -14.02 -20.98
CA ALA A 66 16.46 -14.41 -20.98
C ALA A 66 16.83 -15.40 -19.87
N ASN A 67 15.98 -15.54 -18.84
CA ASN A 67 16.22 -16.48 -17.74
C ASN A 67 15.68 -17.88 -18.08
N PRO A 68 16.55 -18.90 -18.22
CA PRO A 68 16.12 -20.26 -18.57
C PRO A 68 15.20 -20.90 -17.54
N ALA A 69 15.41 -20.60 -16.24
CA ALA A 69 14.59 -21.17 -15.17
C ALA A 69 13.14 -20.61 -15.21
N ILE A 70 12.97 -19.34 -15.57
CA ILE A 70 11.65 -18.76 -15.81
C ILE A 70 10.97 -19.46 -16.99
N ASN A 71 11.68 -19.64 -18.11
CA ASN A 71 11.12 -20.29 -19.29
C ASN A 71 10.72 -21.73 -19.00
N GLU A 72 11.53 -22.48 -18.27
CA GLU A 72 11.18 -23.84 -17.85
C GLU A 72 9.97 -23.86 -16.92
N ALA A 73 9.88 -22.96 -15.94
CA ALA A 73 8.71 -22.87 -15.05
C ALA A 73 7.40 -22.61 -15.80
N ARG A 74 7.45 -21.81 -16.86
CA ARG A 74 6.27 -21.50 -17.71
C ARG A 74 5.69 -22.75 -18.40
N THR A 75 6.51 -23.75 -18.69
CA THR A 75 6.02 -25.00 -19.30
C THR A 75 5.23 -25.85 -18.32
N ARG A 76 5.45 -25.67 -17.01
CA ARG A 76 4.82 -26.44 -15.93
C ARG A 76 3.60 -25.76 -15.33
N VAL A 77 3.52 -24.43 -15.43
CA VAL A 77 2.43 -23.64 -14.82
C VAL A 77 1.53 -23.10 -15.92
N PRO A 78 0.29 -23.62 -16.05
CA PRO A 78 -0.66 -23.05 -17.00
C PRO A 78 -0.92 -21.59 -16.76
N LYS A 79 -0.88 -20.77 -17.82
CA LYS A 79 -1.10 -19.31 -17.74
C LYS A 79 -2.38 -18.94 -16.99
N ALA A 80 -3.48 -19.65 -17.25
CA ALA A 80 -4.76 -19.41 -16.57
C ALA A 80 -4.66 -19.65 -15.05
N GLY A 81 -3.95 -20.72 -14.65
CA GLY A 81 -3.69 -21.00 -13.24
C GLY A 81 -2.85 -19.93 -12.57
N LEU A 82 -1.81 -19.42 -13.26
CA LEU A 82 -0.99 -18.31 -12.74
C LEU A 82 -1.84 -17.06 -12.51
N LYS A 83 -2.64 -16.65 -13.50
CA LYS A 83 -3.55 -15.50 -13.39
C LYS A 83 -4.54 -15.66 -12.24
N PHE A 84 -5.11 -16.86 -12.07
CA PHE A 84 -6.02 -17.16 -10.98
C PHE A 84 -5.33 -16.99 -9.59
N TYR A 85 -4.16 -17.59 -9.40
CA TYR A 85 -3.45 -17.51 -8.12
C TYR A 85 -2.98 -16.08 -7.81
N VAL A 86 -2.45 -15.36 -8.79
CA VAL A 86 -2.04 -13.95 -8.57
C VAL A 86 -3.26 -13.08 -8.25
N THR A 87 -4.40 -13.29 -8.91
CA THR A 87 -5.65 -12.57 -8.59
C THR A 87 -6.12 -12.86 -7.16
N ALA A 88 -6.15 -14.14 -6.77
CA ALA A 88 -6.56 -14.53 -5.41
C ALA A 88 -5.63 -13.94 -4.35
N MET A 89 -4.32 -13.94 -4.60
CA MET A 89 -3.32 -13.36 -3.71
C MET A 89 -3.50 -11.84 -3.56
N VAL A 90 -3.61 -11.10 -4.66
CA VAL A 90 -3.81 -9.65 -4.61
C VAL A 90 -5.13 -9.31 -3.91
N CYS A 91 -6.20 -10.05 -4.19
CA CYS A 91 -7.49 -9.91 -3.51
C CYS A 91 -7.34 -10.09 -1.99
N GLU A 92 -6.69 -11.17 -1.52
CA GLU A 92 -6.51 -11.44 -0.09
C GLU A 92 -5.64 -10.38 0.59
N VAL A 93 -4.46 -10.05 0.04
CA VAL A 93 -3.53 -9.10 0.67
C VAL A 93 -4.03 -7.65 0.64
N SER A 94 -4.98 -7.34 -0.23
CA SER A 94 -5.65 -6.03 -0.27
C SER A 94 -6.88 -5.92 0.65
N GLY A 95 -7.18 -6.99 1.41
CA GLY A 95 -8.29 -7.02 2.37
C GLY A 95 -9.61 -7.49 1.76
N GLY A 96 -9.58 -8.20 0.63
CA GLY A 96 -10.74 -8.81 0.00
C GLY A 96 -11.12 -10.17 0.61
N PRO A 97 -12.25 -10.74 0.17
CA PRO A 97 -12.80 -12.00 0.71
C PRO A 97 -12.13 -13.26 0.16
N CYS A 98 -11.20 -13.14 -0.78
CA CYS A 98 -10.55 -14.28 -1.42
C CYS A 98 -9.64 -15.02 -0.43
N LYS A 99 -9.35 -16.29 -0.76
CA LYS A 99 -8.37 -17.10 -0.07
C LYS A 99 -7.29 -17.55 -1.05
N TYR A 100 -6.06 -17.14 -0.79
CA TYR A 100 -4.92 -17.61 -1.54
C TYR A 100 -4.51 -19.00 -1.04
N THR A 101 -4.56 -19.98 -1.91
CA THR A 101 -4.21 -21.39 -1.61
C THR A 101 -2.96 -21.86 -2.34
N GLY A 102 -2.23 -20.92 -2.95
CA GLY A 102 -0.98 -21.18 -3.65
C GLY A 102 0.22 -21.32 -2.70
N ARG A 103 1.38 -21.52 -3.29
CA ARG A 103 2.67 -21.56 -2.56
C ARG A 103 3.07 -20.16 -2.10
N THR A 104 3.89 -20.07 -1.06
CA THR A 104 4.52 -18.81 -0.65
C THR A 104 5.37 -18.20 -1.78
N MET A 105 5.68 -16.91 -1.69
CA MET A 105 6.57 -16.25 -2.66
C MET A 105 7.93 -16.93 -2.71
N LYS A 106 8.49 -17.28 -1.56
CA LYS A 106 9.75 -18.00 -1.47
C LYS A 106 9.70 -19.36 -2.19
N GLU A 107 8.70 -20.18 -1.89
CA GLU A 107 8.54 -21.51 -2.50
C GLU A 107 8.31 -21.46 -4.01
N SER A 108 7.60 -20.43 -4.47
CA SER A 108 7.28 -20.25 -5.90
C SER A 108 8.48 -19.77 -6.72
N HIS A 109 9.43 -19.05 -6.09
CA HIS A 109 10.48 -18.34 -6.82
C HIS A 109 11.92 -18.84 -6.52
N HIS A 110 12.17 -19.57 -5.43
CA HIS A 110 13.53 -19.96 -5.02
C HIS A 110 14.34 -20.69 -6.10
N HIS A 111 13.68 -21.42 -6.99
CA HIS A 111 14.31 -22.17 -8.08
C HIS A 111 14.45 -21.37 -9.38
N LEU A 112 13.89 -20.16 -9.45
CA LEU A 112 13.94 -19.31 -10.64
C LEU A 112 15.21 -18.47 -10.72
N ASN A 113 15.99 -18.41 -9.64
CA ASN A 113 17.24 -17.64 -9.55
C ASN A 113 17.08 -16.16 -9.96
N ILE A 114 15.95 -15.55 -9.61
CA ILE A 114 15.64 -14.16 -9.96
C ILE A 114 16.73 -13.22 -9.45
N ASN A 115 17.30 -12.42 -10.35
CA ASN A 115 18.27 -11.39 -10.03
C ASN A 115 17.63 -10.00 -9.91
N GLN A 116 18.43 -9.00 -9.54
CA GLN A 116 17.97 -7.62 -9.36
C GLN A 116 17.40 -7.01 -10.65
N ALA A 117 18.02 -7.25 -11.80
CA ALA A 117 17.56 -6.68 -13.08
C ALA A 117 16.20 -7.26 -13.51
N GLU A 118 15.98 -8.55 -13.28
CA GLU A 118 14.70 -9.21 -13.56
C GLU A 118 13.59 -8.70 -12.62
N TRP A 119 13.92 -8.48 -11.35
CA TRP A 119 13.00 -7.85 -10.41
C TRP A 119 12.61 -6.45 -10.88
N GLU A 120 13.57 -5.63 -11.27
CA GLU A 120 13.32 -4.27 -11.77
C GLU A 120 12.47 -4.27 -13.04
N ALA A 121 12.75 -5.17 -13.97
CA ALA A 121 11.95 -5.35 -15.18
C ALA A 121 10.49 -5.69 -14.86
N MET A 122 10.25 -6.60 -13.91
CA MET A 122 8.91 -6.92 -13.42
C MET A 122 8.22 -5.69 -12.80
N VAL A 123 8.93 -4.90 -11.98
CA VAL A 123 8.36 -3.69 -11.37
C VAL A 123 7.99 -2.64 -12.42
N VAL A 124 8.78 -2.51 -13.49
CA VAL A 124 8.46 -1.61 -14.63
C VAL A 124 7.16 -2.06 -15.30
N ASP A 125 7.02 -3.35 -15.60
CA ASP A 125 5.80 -3.90 -16.20
C ASP A 125 4.58 -3.72 -15.29
N PHE A 126 4.76 -3.94 -13.98
CA PHE A 126 3.69 -3.73 -13.00
C PHE A 126 3.19 -2.29 -13.00
N LYS A 127 4.11 -1.31 -12.92
CA LYS A 127 3.76 0.11 -12.97
C LYS A 127 3.09 0.49 -14.29
N ALA A 128 3.57 -0.03 -15.41
CA ALA A 128 2.97 0.20 -16.71
C ALA A 128 1.52 -0.32 -16.80
N THR A 129 1.26 -1.48 -16.21
CA THR A 129 -0.11 -2.03 -16.07
C THR A 129 -0.98 -1.13 -15.20
N LEU A 130 -0.53 -0.74 -14.01
CA LEU A 130 -1.30 0.12 -13.12
C LEU A 130 -1.67 1.46 -13.78
N ASN A 131 -0.73 2.04 -14.54
CA ASN A 131 -0.97 3.27 -15.32
C ASN A 131 -1.97 3.05 -16.46
N LYS A 132 -1.88 1.93 -17.18
CA LYS A 132 -2.83 1.59 -18.25
C LYS A 132 -4.28 1.54 -17.76
N PHE A 133 -4.50 1.00 -16.57
CA PHE A 133 -5.81 0.90 -15.96
C PHE A 133 -6.19 2.12 -15.11
N HIS A 134 -5.42 3.19 -15.16
CA HIS A 134 -5.67 4.43 -14.43
C HIS A 134 -5.86 4.21 -12.92
N VAL A 135 -5.16 3.23 -12.33
CA VAL A 135 -5.18 3.02 -10.88
C VAL A 135 -4.68 4.30 -10.20
N PRO A 136 -5.41 4.86 -9.21
CA PRO A 136 -4.99 6.12 -8.59
C PRO A 136 -3.64 5.99 -7.89
N GLN A 137 -2.85 7.06 -7.84
CA GLN A 137 -1.46 7.07 -7.35
C GLN A 137 -1.30 6.49 -5.94
N ARG A 138 -2.28 6.72 -5.09
CA ARG A 138 -2.27 6.20 -3.72
C ARG A 138 -2.35 4.67 -3.70
N GLU A 139 -3.30 4.11 -4.43
CA GLU A 139 -3.51 2.66 -4.56
C GLU A 139 -2.30 1.99 -5.24
N GLN A 140 -1.71 2.66 -6.24
CA GLN A 140 -0.46 2.20 -6.85
C GLN A 140 0.66 2.10 -5.82
N GLN A 141 0.84 3.13 -4.97
CA GLN A 141 1.90 3.13 -3.96
C GLN A 141 1.69 2.03 -2.91
N GLU A 142 0.44 1.79 -2.49
CA GLU A 142 0.11 0.71 -1.57
C GLU A 142 0.43 -0.67 -2.20
N LEU A 143 0.04 -0.90 -3.46
CA LEU A 143 0.36 -2.12 -4.19
C LEU A 143 1.86 -2.32 -4.40
N ILE A 144 2.60 -1.27 -4.76
CA ILE A 144 4.06 -1.32 -4.92
C ILE A 144 4.75 -1.65 -3.59
N THR A 145 4.23 -1.14 -2.48
CA THR A 145 4.75 -1.46 -1.14
C THR A 145 4.51 -2.93 -0.79
N ILE A 146 3.31 -3.45 -1.06
CA ILE A 146 2.97 -4.87 -0.87
C ILE A 146 3.89 -5.76 -1.71
N VAL A 147 4.01 -5.48 -3.00
CA VAL A 147 4.92 -6.24 -3.89
C VAL A 147 6.36 -6.11 -3.42
N GLY A 148 6.81 -4.90 -3.06
CA GLY A 148 8.17 -4.66 -2.58
C GLY A 148 8.54 -5.46 -1.33
N SER A 149 7.58 -5.74 -0.45
CA SER A 149 7.81 -6.54 0.76
C SER A 149 8.20 -7.99 0.47
N THR A 150 7.86 -8.50 -0.71
CA THR A 150 8.17 -9.87 -1.13
C THR A 150 9.56 -10.03 -1.77
N LYS A 151 10.25 -8.91 -2.03
CA LYS A 151 11.52 -8.92 -2.78
C LYS A 151 12.58 -9.86 -2.21
N ASN A 152 12.73 -9.86 -0.89
CA ASN A 152 13.77 -10.69 -0.22
C ASN A 152 13.48 -12.20 -0.32
N ASP A 153 12.22 -12.58 -0.53
CA ASP A 153 11.82 -13.97 -0.76
C ASP A 153 12.04 -14.42 -2.21
N ILE A 154 12.13 -13.46 -3.14
CA ILE A 154 12.14 -13.69 -4.58
C ILE A 154 13.53 -13.50 -5.16
N VAL A 155 14.18 -12.37 -4.85
CA VAL A 155 15.49 -12.03 -5.41
C VAL A 155 16.58 -12.77 -4.71
N ARG A 156 17.41 -13.48 -5.48
CA ARG A 156 18.59 -14.16 -4.96
C ARG A 156 19.60 -13.14 -4.45
N SER A 157 19.96 -13.22 -3.17
CA SER A 157 21.09 -12.45 -2.65
C SER A 157 22.32 -12.84 -3.44
N SER A 158 23.00 -11.87 -4.05
CA SER A 158 24.35 -12.08 -4.55
C SER A 158 25.25 -12.35 -3.33
N SER A 159 25.35 -13.62 -2.91
CA SER A 159 26.42 -14.03 -2.02
C SER A 159 27.71 -13.77 -2.79
N GLY A 160 28.42 -12.72 -2.41
CA GLY A 160 29.73 -12.41 -2.95
C GLY A 160 30.58 -13.65 -2.90
N GLY A 161 30.98 -14.13 -4.08
CA GLY A 161 32.03 -15.10 -4.20
C GLY A 161 33.32 -14.49 -3.62
N GLN A 162 33.65 -14.86 -2.40
CA GLN A 162 35.00 -14.75 -1.94
C GLN A 162 35.66 -16.06 -2.33
N HIS A 163 36.44 -16.00 -3.37
CA HIS A 163 37.52 -16.94 -3.66
C HIS A 163 38.85 -16.29 -3.30
#